data_45f8eb4b1f10bfba344f66bdcbdd52a6
#
_entry.id   45f8eb4b1f10bfba344f66bdcbdd52a6
#
_cell.length_a   1.000
_cell.length_b   1.000
_cell.length_c   1.000
_cell.angle_alpha   90.00
_cell.angle_beta   90.00
_cell.angle_gamma   90.00
#
_symmetry.space_group_name_H-M   'P 1'
#
loop_
_entity.id
_entity.type
_entity.pdbx_description
1 polymer ?
#
loop_
_entity_poly.entity_id
_entity_poly.type
_entity_poly.pdbx_seq_one_letter_code
_entity_poly.pdbx_strand_id
1 'polypeptide(L)'
;MKLDSLYLDRDRTGQGATLFSTAVAGQQGRILCTIYTVGGQGMHPVLIFTHGYPGHEKNLDLAQSLRRMGFHSVVFFYRGSWGSEGQFSFNGSIKDTQAVLDFVLTDTQHGFDKKNIFFIGHSLGCITAARMIALYPEVRGGVFLAPCDFGKMYLLGKGGKSYSQSIACTIEEGIPYVNGTDSQTLIREIKEHLDTFSIEPYIEELAKKPILWISSPEDEVVSEQAGTLSFMQKLKNYPGHQIQWHRVASDHYFSNIRMEISMKIANFLLENIEHSRSRFNYATFEEELNNLIRRNLAGVTLGHVAEYFQVSVPYVSELIRQITGRSFTDLVLKLRMEEAGRLLAGSVLPISDITRLSGYQEASYFMKVFKKYYGCTPTQYRNRVQETGSRPVPQETLSRTPQPSDGNPKKSDP
;
A
#
# COMPACT_ATOMS: atom_id res chain seq x y z
N MET A 1 -3.85 -4.11 -14.33
CA MET A 1 -3.12 -4.67 -13.18
C MET A 1 -3.66 -6.05 -12.89
N LYS A 2 -2.85 -7.10 -12.94
CA LYS A 2 -3.33 -8.48 -12.67
C LYS A 2 -3.32 -8.68 -11.16
N LEU A 3 -4.41 -9.21 -10.62
CA LEU A 3 -4.65 -9.57 -9.21
C LEU A 3 -3.56 -10.45 -8.58
N ASP A 4 -2.78 -11.16 -9.40
CA ASP A 4 -1.76 -12.13 -8.97
C ASP A 4 -0.60 -11.53 -8.15
N SER A 5 -0.32 -10.22 -8.28
CA SER A 5 0.80 -9.59 -7.58
C SER A 5 0.52 -9.30 -6.10
N LEU A 6 -0.75 -9.12 -5.71
CA LEU A 6 -1.18 -8.89 -4.32
C LEU A 6 -1.14 -10.15 -3.45
N TYR A 7 -1.17 -11.33 -4.07
CA TYR A 7 -1.33 -12.63 -3.39
C TYR A 7 -0.08 -13.52 -3.38
N LEU A 8 0.97 -13.13 -4.08
CA LEU A 8 2.19 -13.94 -4.10
C LEU A 8 3.10 -13.55 -2.94
N ASP A 9 3.00 -14.28 -1.84
CA ASP A 9 4.03 -14.30 -0.78
C ASP A 9 5.34 -14.81 -1.36
N ARG A 10 6.11 -13.94 -2.01
CA ARG A 10 7.44 -14.25 -2.54
C ARG A 10 8.52 -13.47 -1.82
N ASP A 11 8.55 -13.58 -0.50
CA ASP A 11 9.72 -13.24 0.27
C ASP A 11 10.80 -14.31 0.05
N ARG A 12 11.55 -14.19 -1.03
CA ARG A 12 12.65 -15.11 -1.38
C ARG A 12 14.03 -14.57 -1.04
N THR A 13 14.12 -13.50 -0.27
CA THR A 13 15.39 -12.77 -0.05
C THR A 13 16.14 -13.13 1.24
N GLY A 14 15.91 -14.29 1.85
CA GLY A 14 16.71 -14.77 2.97
C GLY A 14 16.57 -14.04 4.32
N GLN A 15 16.09 -12.79 4.33
CA GLN A 15 15.58 -12.08 5.51
C GLN A 15 14.09 -11.89 5.31
N GLY A 16 13.32 -12.84 5.80
CA GLY A 16 11.86 -12.86 5.61
C GLY A 16 11.18 -11.66 6.26
N ALA A 17 10.07 -11.24 5.65
CA ALA A 17 9.10 -10.39 6.32
C ALA A 17 8.65 -11.07 7.62
N THR A 18 8.53 -10.29 8.68
CA THR A 18 8.16 -10.81 10.00
C THR A 18 6.90 -10.16 10.52
N LEU A 19 6.23 -10.88 11.39
CA LEU A 19 5.18 -10.36 12.25
C LEU A 19 5.64 -10.59 13.68
N PHE A 20 5.57 -9.57 14.51
CA PHE A 20 5.81 -9.72 15.93
C PHE A 20 4.85 -8.84 16.74
N SER A 21 4.61 -9.24 17.97
CA SER A 21 3.81 -8.47 18.91
C SER A 21 4.74 -7.76 19.89
N THR A 22 4.41 -6.52 20.20
CA THR A 22 5.12 -5.70 21.18
C THR A 22 4.10 -4.94 22.03
N ALA A 23 4.58 -4.27 23.05
CA ALA A 23 3.77 -3.40 23.89
C ALA A 23 4.44 -2.03 24.00
N VAL A 24 3.68 -0.99 23.65
CA VAL A 24 4.08 0.41 23.85
C VAL A 24 3.62 0.87 25.23
N ALA A 25 4.44 1.63 25.93
CA ALA A 25 4.08 2.20 27.20
C ALA A 25 3.03 3.31 27.03
N GLY A 26 1.82 3.07 27.50
CA GLY A 26 0.74 4.05 27.55
C GLY A 26 0.64 4.70 28.95
N GLN A 27 -0.23 5.69 29.07
CA GLN A 27 -0.43 6.40 30.36
C GLN A 27 -1.08 5.53 31.46
N GLN A 28 -1.82 4.49 31.08
CA GLN A 28 -2.52 3.61 32.02
C GLN A 28 -2.10 2.15 31.88
N GLY A 29 -0.91 1.88 31.37
CA GLY A 29 -0.40 0.54 31.16
C GLY A 29 0.02 0.29 29.71
N ARG A 30 0.16 -0.99 29.37
CA ARG A 30 0.69 -1.42 28.08
C ARG A 30 -0.37 -1.35 26.97
N ILE A 31 0.01 -0.74 25.85
CA ILE A 31 -0.76 -0.71 24.60
C ILE A 31 -0.20 -1.84 23.72
N LEU A 32 -1.02 -2.83 23.41
CA LEU A 32 -0.59 -3.96 22.59
C LEU A 32 -0.54 -3.56 21.11
N CYS A 33 0.58 -3.89 20.48
CA CYS A 33 0.83 -3.60 19.08
C CYS A 33 1.22 -4.89 18.34
N THR A 34 0.76 -5.01 17.11
CA THR A 34 1.24 -6.00 16.13
C THR A 34 1.94 -5.25 15.02
N ILE A 35 3.20 -5.59 14.77
CA ILE A 35 4.02 -4.95 13.74
C ILE A 35 4.28 -5.96 12.63
N TYR A 36 3.90 -5.59 11.42
CA TYR A 36 4.20 -6.31 10.19
C TYR A 36 5.37 -5.62 9.50
N THR A 37 6.53 -6.28 9.45
CA THR A 37 7.72 -5.71 8.82
C THR A 37 7.89 -6.22 7.40
N VAL A 38 8.39 -5.34 6.55
CA VAL A 38 8.87 -5.68 5.22
C VAL A 38 10.17 -6.48 5.35
N GLY A 39 10.36 -7.50 4.51
CA GLY A 39 11.63 -8.24 4.46
C GLY A 39 12.74 -7.43 3.81
N GLY A 40 14.00 -7.77 4.14
CA GLY A 40 15.19 -7.12 3.61
C GLY A 40 15.78 -6.05 4.52
N GLN A 41 16.91 -5.47 4.08
CA GLN A 41 17.57 -4.37 4.79
C GLN A 41 17.10 -3.03 4.19
N GLY A 42 16.95 -2.02 5.04
CA GLY A 42 16.60 -0.67 4.61
C GLY A 42 15.53 0.00 5.47
N MET A 43 15.25 1.25 5.13
CA MET A 43 14.18 2.03 5.73
C MET A 43 12.94 1.90 4.86
N HIS A 44 11.79 1.63 5.47
CA HIS A 44 10.52 1.50 4.76
C HIS A 44 9.47 2.47 5.32
N PRO A 45 8.58 3.03 4.47
CA PRO A 45 7.46 3.84 4.94
C PRO A 45 6.62 3.10 5.98
N VAL A 46 6.06 3.84 6.92
CA VAL A 46 5.33 3.28 8.07
C VAL A 46 3.87 3.68 8.01
N LEU A 47 3.00 2.69 8.17
CA LEU A 47 1.56 2.85 8.28
C LEU A 47 1.14 2.56 9.72
N ILE A 48 0.51 3.52 10.39
CA ILE A 48 -0.06 3.35 11.72
C ILE A 48 -1.57 3.20 11.55
N PHE A 49 -2.10 2.04 11.96
CA PHE A 49 -3.52 1.70 11.84
C PHE A 49 -4.25 2.06 13.13
N THR A 50 -5.26 2.92 13.01
CA THR A 50 -6.16 3.32 14.09
C THR A 50 -7.56 2.73 13.82
N HIS A 51 -7.99 1.81 14.68
CA HIS A 51 -9.26 1.10 14.50
C HIS A 51 -10.47 1.92 14.96
N GLY A 52 -11.67 1.50 14.53
CA GLY A 52 -12.94 2.06 14.95
C GLY A 52 -13.32 1.64 16.39
N TYR A 53 -14.47 2.10 16.85
CA TYR A 53 -15.07 1.65 18.11
C TYR A 53 -16.06 0.50 17.83
N PRO A 54 -16.05 -0.57 18.61
CA PRO A 54 -15.11 -0.96 19.65
C PRO A 54 -13.87 -1.73 19.13
N GLY A 55 -13.63 -1.77 17.82
CA GLY A 55 -12.47 -2.41 17.22
C GLY A 55 -12.72 -3.81 16.66
N HIS A 56 -13.93 -4.10 16.20
CA HIS A 56 -14.22 -5.38 15.53
C HIS A 56 -13.41 -5.51 14.25
N GLU A 57 -13.44 -4.48 13.40
CA GLU A 57 -12.59 -4.42 12.22
C GLU A 57 -11.23 -3.76 12.56
N LYS A 58 -10.19 -4.56 12.44
CA LYS A 58 -8.81 -4.20 12.78
C LYS A 58 -7.96 -3.91 11.56
N ASN A 59 -8.51 -4.11 10.36
CA ASN A 59 -7.85 -3.91 9.07
C ASN A 59 -6.53 -4.72 8.91
N LEU A 60 -6.45 -5.92 9.51
CA LEU A 60 -5.25 -6.76 9.46
C LEU A 60 -4.96 -7.27 8.04
N ASP A 61 -5.99 -7.48 7.23
CA ASP A 61 -5.90 -7.82 5.81
C ASP A 61 -5.27 -6.69 4.99
N LEU A 62 -5.68 -5.43 5.27
CA LEU A 62 -5.06 -4.24 4.66
C LEU A 62 -3.61 -4.09 5.12
N ALA A 63 -3.32 -4.24 6.41
CA ALA A 63 -1.98 -4.18 6.96
C ALA A 63 -1.05 -5.19 6.30
N GLN A 64 -1.49 -6.44 6.13
CA GLN A 64 -0.74 -7.49 5.45
C GLN A 64 -0.57 -7.22 3.94
N SER A 65 -1.61 -6.74 3.28
CA SER A 65 -1.55 -6.41 1.86
C SER A 65 -0.56 -5.28 1.58
N LEU A 66 -0.60 -4.23 2.39
CA LEU A 66 0.30 -3.08 2.25
C LEU A 66 1.74 -3.42 2.66
N ARG A 67 1.93 -4.32 3.65
CA ARG A 67 3.25 -4.86 3.95
C ARG A 67 3.90 -5.52 2.73
N ARG A 68 3.15 -6.33 1.98
CA ARG A 68 3.64 -6.96 0.74
C ARG A 68 4.05 -5.96 -0.32
N MET A 69 3.50 -4.75 -0.26
CA MET A 69 3.83 -3.64 -1.17
C MET A 69 5.00 -2.77 -0.68
N GLY A 70 5.64 -3.12 0.43
CA GLY A 70 6.83 -2.44 0.91
C GLY A 70 6.60 -1.44 2.05
N PHE A 71 5.44 -1.48 2.72
CA PHE A 71 5.13 -0.61 3.86
C PHE A 71 5.20 -1.40 5.17
N HIS A 72 5.93 -0.91 6.18
CA HIS A 72 5.77 -1.40 7.54
C HIS A 72 4.37 -1.03 8.04
N SER A 73 3.70 -1.94 8.74
CA SER A 73 2.37 -1.70 9.28
C SER A 73 2.36 -1.93 10.79
N VAL A 74 2.00 -0.89 11.54
CA VAL A 74 1.83 -0.91 13.00
C VAL A 74 0.35 -0.88 13.31
N VAL A 75 -0.18 -2.00 13.79
CA VAL A 75 -1.57 -2.14 14.23
C VAL A 75 -1.55 -2.20 15.76
N PHE A 76 -2.33 -1.38 16.42
CA PHE A 76 -2.39 -1.35 17.88
C PHE A 76 -3.85 -1.30 18.37
N PHE A 77 -4.04 -1.58 19.65
CA PHE A 77 -5.35 -1.57 20.29
C PHE A 77 -5.38 -0.56 21.41
N TYR A 78 -6.41 0.28 21.44
CA TYR A 78 -6.56 1.31 22.47
C TYR A 78 -6.63 0.69 23.86
N ARG A 79 -6.24 1.46 24.88
CA ARG A 79 -6.36 1.05 26.29
C ARG A 79 -7.75 0.51 26.59
N GLY A 80 -7.82 -0.50 27.46
CA GLY A 80 -9.07 -1.11 27.85
C GLY A 80 -9.78 -1.88 26.74
N SER A 81 -9.11 -2.17 25.62
CA SER A 81 -9.68 -2.98 24.54
C SER A 81 -8.68 -4.04 24.02
N TRP A 82 -9.18 -5.18 23.60
CA TRP A 82 -8.45 -6.24 22.87
C TRP A 82 -7.10 -6.65 23.50
N GLY A 83 -7.03 -6.61 24.85
CA GLY A 83 -5.86 -7.02 25.60
C GLY A 83 -4.92 -5.88 26.02
N SER A 84 -5.09 -4.67 25.54
CA SER A 84 -4.40 -3.50 26.06
C SER A 84 -4.88 -3.15 27.45
N GLU A 85 -3.95 -2.77 28.32
CA GLU A 85 -4.23 -2.45 29.73
C GLU A 85 -4.96 -1.09 29.87
N GLY A 86 -5.52 -0.84 31.06
CA GLY A 86 -6.20 0.40 31.42
C GLY A 86 -7.70 0.38 31.18
N GLN A 87 -8.31 1.57 31.26
CA GLN A 87 -9.74 1.80 31.06
C GLN A 87 -9.97 2.52 29.74
N PHE A 88 -10.92 2.04 28.96
CA PHE A 88 -11.25 2.64 27.68
C PHE A 88 -11.89 4.04 27.86
N SER A 89 -11.44 4.99 27.07
CA SER A 89 -12.09 6.28 26.85
C SER A 89 -11.72 6.83 25.47
N PHE A 90 -12.54 7.67 24.89
CA PHE A 90 -12.25 8.29 23.61
C PHE A 90 -11.05 9.25 23.68
N ASN A 91 -10.89 10.02 24.77
CA ASN A 91 -9.68 10.80 25.01
C ASN A 91 -8.45 9.90 25.21
N GLY A 92 -8.65 8.74 25.84
CA GLY A 92 -7.62 7.71 25.98
C GLY A 92 -7.11 7.24 24.63
N SER A 93 -8.01 6.97 23.68
CA SER A 93 -7.62 6.50 22.34
C SER A 93 -6.76 7.52 21.57
N ILE A 94 -6.99 8.83 21.76
CA ILE A 94 -6.14 9.89 21.20
C ILE A 94 -4.73 9.83 21.81
N LYS A 95 -4.64 9.70 23.14
CA LYS A 95 -3.35 9.62 23.85
C LYS A 95 -2.57 8.36 23.52
N ASP A 96 -3.27 7.25 23.31
CA ASP A 96 -2.66 5.98 22.90
C ASP A 96 -2.12 6.07 21.47
N THR A 97 -2.87 6.72 20.57
CA THR A 97 -2.41 6.99 19.20
C THR A 97 -1.13 7.83 19.21
N GLN A 98 -1.07 8.84 20.07
CA GLN A 98 0.15 9.64 20.27
C GLN A 98 1.31 8.79 20.77
N ALA A 99 1.10 7.97 21.81
CA ALA A 99 2.15 7.12 22.35
C ALA A 99 2.72 6.14 21.32
N VAL A 100 1.86 5.61 20.42
CA VAL A 100 2.31 4.75 19.32
C VAL A 100 3.07 5.55 18.26
N LEU A 101 2.65 6.78 17.96
CA LEU A 101 3.41 7.66 17.07
C LEU A 101 4.80 7.98 17.66
N ASP A 102 4.87 8.32 18.95
CA ASP A 102 6.12 8.57 19.65
C ASP A 102 7.05 7.35 19.63
N PHE A 103 6.48 6.15 19.81
CA PHE A 103 7.23 4.90 19.64
C PHE A 103 7.82 4.78 18.22
N VAL A 104 7.03 5.00 17.17
CA VAL A 104 7.51 4.95 15.78
C VAL A 104 8.60 6.00 15.53
N LEU A 105 8.44 7.22 16.05
CA LEU A 105 9.39 8.31 15.88
C LEU A 105 10.72 8.07 16.60
N THR A 106 10.70 7.38 17.74
CA THR A 106 11.91 7.11 18.53
C THR A 106 12.56 5.78 18.22
N ASP A 107 11.88 4.89 17.52
CA ASP A 107 12.39 3.56 17.18
C ASP A 107 13.65 3.64 16.30
N THR A 108 14.62 2.77 16.59
CA THR A 108 15.88 2.63 15.83
C THR A 108 16.14 1.20 15.35
N GLN A 109 15.24 0.26 15.66
CA GLN A 109 15.46 -1.17 15.44
C GLN A 109 14.74 -1.73 14.22
N HIS A 110 13.59 -1.14 13.86
CA HIS A 110 12.69 -1.74 12.89
C HIS A 110 12.79 -1.17 11.47
N GLY A 111 13.71 -0.23 11.24
CA GLY A 111 13.89 0.36 9.91
C GLY A 111 12.72 1.24 9.46
N PHE A 112 12.07 1.93 10.38
CA PHE A 112 10.99 2.87 10.08
C PHE A 112 11.50 4.13 9.37
N ASP A 113 11.02 4.38 8.15
CA ASP A 113 11.28 5.64 7.45
C ASP A 113 10.41 6.76 8.03
N LYS A 114 11.01 7.53 8.94
CA LYS A 114 10.34 8.61 9.67
C LYS A 114 9.93 9.81 8.81
N LYS A 115 10.37 9.87 7.55
CA LYS A 115 9.91 10.87 6.57
C LYS A 115 8.61 10.47 5.90
N ASN A 116 8.25 9.19 5.99
CA ASN A 116 7.12 8.60 5.32
C ASN A 116 6.20 7.85 6.32
N ILE A 117 5.69 8.59 7.31
CA ILE A 117 4.71 8.10 8.28
C ILE A 117 3.31 8.49 7.81
N PHE A 118 2.43 7.50 7.65
CA PHE A 118 1.02 7.70 7.30
C PHE A 118 0.12 7.03 8.32
N PHE A 119 -1.05 7.61 8.55
CA PHE A 119 -2.10 6.97 9.32
C PHE A 119 -3.15 6.32 8.42
N ILE A 120 -3.64 5.15 8.82
CA ILE A 120 -4.80 4.49 8.21
C ILE A 120 -5.88 4.44 9.29
N GLY A 121 -6.82 5.38 9.25
CA GLY A 121 -7.92 5.46 10.21
C GLY A 121 -9.18 4.80 9.67
N HIS A 122 -9.90 4.09 10.55
CA HIS A 122 -11.24 3.56 10.25
C HIS A 122 -12.23 4.05 11.30
N SER A 123 -13.38 4.61 10.87
CA SER A 123 -14.44 5.08 11.77
C SER A 123 -13.90 6.03 12.84
N LEU A 124 -14.02 5.73 14.16
CA LEU A 124 -13.39 6.47 15.26
C LEU A 124 -11.89 6.72 15.00
N GLY A 125 -11.20 5.74 14.43
CA GLY A 125 -9.76 5.86 14.13
C GLY A 125 -9.43 7.01 13.19
N CYS A 126 -10.39 7.49 12.40
CA CYS A 126 -10.19 8.69 11.57
C CYS A 126 -10.07 9.97 12.42
N ILE A 127 -10.77 10.06 13.54
CA ILE A 127 -10.65 11.21 14.47
C ILE A 127 -9.25 11.25 15.09
N THR A 128 -8.78 10.11 15.59
CA THR A 128 -7.44 10.02 16.20
C THR A 128 -6.34 10.25 15.17
N ALA A 129 -6.48 9.67 13.96
CA ALA A 129 -5.56 9.88 12.86
C ALA A 129 -5.53 11.33 12.38
N ALA A 130 -6.70 11.97 12.19
CA ALA A 130 -6.80 13.35 11.74
C ALA A 130 -6.05 14.30 12.69
N ARG A 131 -6.20 14.07 14.01
CA ARG A 131 -5.49 14.85 15.02
C ARG A 131 -3.98 14.68 14.94
N MET A 132 -3.48 13.45 14.77
CA MET A 132 -2.04 13.21 14.61
C MET A 132 -1.51 13.84 13.32
N ILE A 133 -2.23 13.67 12.21
CA ILE A 133 -1.85 14.26 10.91
C ILE A 133 -1.79 15.80 11.02
N ALA A 134 -2.75 16.42 11.70
CA ALA A 134 -2.81 17.88 11.82
C ALA A 134 -1.74 18.47 12.74
N LEU A 135 -1.44 17.79 13.86
CA LEU A 135 -0.61 18.36 14.94
C LEU A 135 0.89 17.97 14.81
N TYR A 136 1.20 16.90 14.09
CA TYR A 136 2.58 16.39 13.98
C TYR A 136 3.11 16.61 12.56
N PRO A 137 4.08 17.50 12.38
CA PRO A 137 4.68 17.76 11.06
C PRO A 137 5.38 16.53 10.46
N GLU A 138 5.85 15.60 11.31
CA GLU A 138 6.48 14.34 10.91
C GLU A 138 5.49 13.39 10.21
N VAL A 139 4.20 13.51 10.48
CA VAL A 139 3.17 12.71 9.83
C VAL A 139 2.87 13.31 8.47
N ARG A 140 3.15 12.55 7.42
CA ARG A 140 3.04 13.00 6.05
C ARG A 140 1.61 13.16 5.57
N GLY A 141 0.73 12.24 5.95
CA GLY A 141 -0.67 12.24 5.52
C GLY A 141 -1.40 10.99 6.01
N GLY A 142 -2.48 10.61 5.34
CA GLY A 142 -3.21 9.40 5.76
C GLY A 142 -4.37 9.00 4.87
N VAL A 143 -5.03 7.94 5.31
CA VAL A 143 -6.23 7.37 4.68
C VAL A 143 -7.35 7.32 5.73
N PHE A 144 -8.50 7.83 5.38
CA PHE A 144 -9.70 7.78 6.20
C PHE A 144 -10.73 6.85 5.56
N LEU A 145 -11.07 5.79 6.28
CA LEU A 145 -12.04 4.77 5.88
C LEU A 145 -13.31 4.94 6.71
N ALA A 146 -14.45 5.17 6.06
CA ALA A 146 -15.74 5.40 6.71
C ALA A 146 -15.63 6.40 7.88
N PRO A 147 -15.07 7.60 7.67
CA PRO A 147 -14.74 8.51 8.76
C PRO A 147 -15.99 8.96 9.50
N CYS A 148 -15.99 8.84 10.81
CA CYS A 148 -17.01 9.36 11.70
C CYS A 148 -16.60 10.73 12.29
N ASP A 149 -17.59 11.45 12.77
CA ASP A 149 -17.45 12.70 13.54
C ASP A 149 -18.41 12.62 14.71
N PHE A 150 -17.91 12.17 15.86
CA PHE A 150 -18.75 11.96 17.05
C PHE A 150 -19.32 13.26 17.59
N GLY A 151 -18.57 14.36 17.53
CA GLY A 151 -19.07 15.67 17.92
C GLY A 151 -20.28 16.08 17.09
N LYS A 152 -20.20 15.92 15.79
CA LYS A 152 -21.31 16.22 14.86
C LYS A 152 -22.47 15.22 14.99
N MET A 153 -22.18 13.94 15.08
CA MET A 153 -23.21 12.90 15.31
C MET A 153 -24.01 13.21 16.56
N TYR A 154 -23.38 13.63 17.64
CA TYR A 154 -24.04 14.02 18.88
C TYR A 154 -24.93 15.27 18.69
N LEU A 155 -24.45 16.28 17.96
CA LEU A 155 -25.22 17.51 17.71
C LEU A 155 -26.42 17.29 16.81
N LEU A 156 -26.28 16.49 15.77
CA LEU A 156 -27.39 16.13 14.86
C LEU A 156 -28.50 15.39 15.60
N GLY A 157 -28.15 14.60 16.59
CA GLY A 157 -29.09 13.90 17.44
C GLY A 157 -29.97 14.76 18.32
N LYS A 158 -29.51 15.96 18.71
CA LYS A 158 -30.31 16.91 19.50
C LYS A 158 -31.48 17.53 18.74
N GLY A 159 -31.44 17.51 17.41
CA GLY A 159 -32.50 18.04 16.54
C GLY A 159 -33.74 17.15 16.38
N GLY A 160 -33.86 16.07 17.15
CA GLY A 160 -35.14 15.36 17.33
C GLY A 160 -35.41 14.18 16.43
N LYS A 161 -34.46 13.57 15.75
CA LYS A 161 -34.67 12.25 15.10
C LYS A 161 -33.37 11.48 14.83
N SER A 162 -33.38 10.20 15.23
CA SER A 162 -32.55 9.10 14.69
C SER A 162 -31.05 9.05 15.02
N TYR A 163 -30.29 10.16 14.98
CA TYR A 163 -28.82 10.09 15.14
C TYR A 163 -28.33 9.99 16.59
N SER A 164 -29.03 10.58 17.57
CA SER A 164 -28.68 10.40 18.97
C SER A 164 -28.95 8.99 19.46
N GLN A 165 -29.97 8.35 18.90
CA GLN A 165 -30.19 6.92 19.09
C GLN A 165 -29.08 6.10 18.42
N SER A 166 -28.65 6.47 17.23
CA SER A 166 -27.60 5.77 16.49
C SER A 166 -26.27 5.76 17.26
N ILE A 167 -25.75 6.93 17.69
CA ILE A 167 -24.47 6.96 18.41
C ILE A 167 -24.58 6.29 19.80
N ALA A 168 -25.71 6.45 20.49
CA ALA A 168 -25.93 5.82 21.78
C ALA A 168 -26.05 4.29 21.65
N CYS A 169 -26.74 3.79 20.61
CA CYS A 169 -26.81 2.37 20.33
C CYS A 169 -25.43 1.78 19.98
N THR A 170 -24.71 2.46 19.09
CA THR A 170 -23.35 2.00 18.72
C THR A 170 -22.41 1.95 19.93
N ILE A 171 -22.51 2.94 20.83
CA ILE A 171 -21.71 2.93 22.06
C ILE A 171 -22.14 1.80 22.98
N GLU A 172 -23.44 1.60 23.19
CA GLU A 172 -23.98 0.54 24.05
C GLU A 172 -23.58 -0.86 23.55
N GLU A 173 -23.71 -1.10 22.26
CA GLU A 173 -23.31 -2.36 21.62
C GLU A 173 -21.80 -2.65 21.77
N GLY A 174 -20.98 -1.62 21.85
CA GLY A 174 -19.54 -1.74 21.98
C GLY A 174 -19.05 -1.97 23.43
N ILE A 175 -19.87 -1.66 24.45
CA ILE A 175 -19.48 -1.78 25.87
C ILE A 175 -18.95 -3.18 26.27
N PRO A 176 -19.55 -4.30 25.80
CA PRO A 176 -19.03 -5.62 26.15
C PRO A 176 -17.59 -5.91 25.69
N TYR A 177 -17.03 -5.12 24.79
CA TYR A 177 -15.70 -5.30 24.20
C TYR A 177 -14.64 -4.33 24.73
N VAL A 178 -15.03 -3.44 25.64
CA VAL A 178 -14.13 -2.47 26.27
C VAL A 178 -14.22 -2.55 27.79
N ASN A 179 -13.13 -2.25 28.48
CA ASN A 179 -13.01 -2.38 29.91
C ASN A 179 -13.06 -1.04 30.65
N GLY A 180 -13.62 -1.03 31.87
CA GLY A 180 -13.52 0.05 32.82
C GLY A 180 -14.32 1.30 32.48
N THR A 181 -15.36 1.18 31.64
CA THR A 181 -16.24 2.28 31.25
C THR A 181 -17.68 1.78 31.07
N ASP A 182 -18.59 2.71 30.90
CA ASP A 182 -20.01 2.47 30.56
C ASP A 182 -20.47 3.47 29.47
N SER A 183 -21.62 3.19 28.88
CA SER A 183 -22.16 4.00 27.79
C SER A 183 -22.44 5.45 28.20
N GLN A 184 -22.89 5.68 29.43
CA GLN A 184 -23.18 7.04 29.91
C GLN A 184 -21.90 7.87 30.07
N THR A 185 -20.84 7.24 30.55
CA THR A 185 -19.51 7.87 30.69
C THR A 185 -18.95 8.25 29.33
N LEU A 186 -19.02 7.36 28.32
CA LEU A 186 -18.53 7.64 26.97
C LEU A 186 -19.37 8.71 26.26
N ILE A 187 -20.69 8.70 26.42
CA ILE A 187 -21.57 9.75 25.86
C ILE A 187 -21.29 11.11 26.52
N ARG A 188 -21.06 11.14 27.83
CA ARG A 188 -20.69 12.35 28.54
C ARG A 188 -19.36 12.92 28.04
N GLU A 189 -18.38 12.07 27.82
CA GLU A 189 -17.09 12.45 27.29
C GLU A 189 -17.21 13.14 25.92
N ILE A 190 -18.03 12.58 25.00
CA ILE A 190 -18.31 13.23 23.71
C ILE A 190 -18.98 14.58 23.90
N LYS A 191 -20.00 14.66 24.76
CA LYS A 191 -20.77 15.86 25.02
C LYS A 191 -19.89 17.01 25.55
N GLU A 192 -18.95 16.70 26.42
CA GLU A 192 -18.07 17.69 27.06
C GLU A 192 -16.92 18.13 26.13
N HIS A 193 -16.61 17.36 25.07
CA HIS A 193 -15.46 17.56 24.22
C HIS A 193 -15.77 17.44 22.72
N LEU A 194 -16.86 18.07 22.25
CA LEU A 194 -17.37 17.95 20.89
C LEU A 194 -16.30 18.21 19.81
N ASP A 195 -15.54 19.28 19.95
CA ASP A 195 -14.49 19.65 19.00
C ASP A 195 -13.30 18.66 19.01
N THR A 196 -13.04 18.04 20.16
CA THR A 196 -11.99 17.01 20.28
C THR A 196 -12.33 15.77 19.48
N PHE A 197 -13.62 15.45 19.39
CA PHE A 197 -14.14 14.26 18.68
C PHE A 197 -14.73 14.60 17.32
N SER A 198 -14.31 15.71 16.73
CA SER A 198 -14.60 16.14 15.38
C SER A 198 -13.34 16.26 14.54
N ILE A 199 -13.47 15.98 13.23
CA ILE A 199 -12.39 16.15 12.24
C ILE A 199 -12.37 17.59 11.72
N GLU A 200 -13.51 18.25 11.68
CA GLU A 200 -13.66 19.59 11.09
C GLU A 200 -12.74 20.68 11.67
N PRO A 201 -12.45 20.73 12.98
CA PRO A 201 -11.52 21.73 13.54
C PRO A 201 -10.12 21.70 12.93
N TYR A 202 -9.72 20.59 12.33
CA TYR A 202 -8.39 20.38 11.75
C TYR A 202 -8.35 20.59 10.22
N ILE A 203 -9.42 21.08 9.60
CA ILE A 203 -9.56 21.14 8.15
C ILE A 203 -8.45 21.94 7.47
N GLU A 204 -7.97 23.01 8.08
CA GLU A 204 -6.91 23.85 7.54
C GLU A 204 -5.58 23.08 7.43
N GLU A 205 -5.20 22.35 8.46
CA GLU A 205 -3.97 21.56 8.50
C GLU A 205 -4.08 20.32 7.59
N LEU A 206 -5.24 19.66 7.63
CA LEU A 206 -5.51 18.50 6.80
C LEU A 206 -5.53 18.83 5.29
N ALA A 207 -6.02 20.00 4.91
CA ALA A 207 -6.03 20.46 3.52
C ALA A 207 -4.61 20.59 2.93
N LYS A 208 -3.58 20.79 3.75
CA LYS A 208 -2.18 20.93 3.34
C LYS A 208 -1.46 19.59 3.15
N LYS A 209 -2.09 18.47 3.55
CA LYS A 209 -1.46 17.14 3.55
C LYS A 209 -2.19 16.18 2.63
N PRO A 210 -1.49 15.21 2.01
CA PRO A 210 -2.13 14.21 1.19
C PRO A 210 -3.02 13.30 2.06
N ILE A 211 -4.30 13.26 1.74
CA ILE A 211 -5.29 12.42 2.42
C ILE A 211 -6.16 11.74 1.38
N LEU A 212 -6.32 10.42 1.52
CA LEU A 212 -7.30 9.64 0.81
C LEU A 212 -8.52 9.46 1.72
N TRP A 213 -9.66 10.00 1.32
CA TRP A 213 -10.92 9.91 2.04
C TRP A 213 -11.86 8.95 1.32
N ILE A 214 -12.24 7.86 1.96
CA ILE A 214 -13.14 6.86 1.38
C ILE A 214 -14.40 6.77 2.22
N SER A 215 -15.55 7.03 1.60
CA SER A 215 -16.87 6.94 2.24
C SER A 215 -17.83 6.12 1.39
N SER A 216 -18.92 5.67 2.01
CA SER A 216 -20.01 4.97 1.31
C SER A 216 -21.33 5.64 1.60
N PRO A 217 -22.17 5.88 0.57
CA PRO A 217 -23.55 6.30 0.77
C PRO A 217 -24.44 5.19 1.35
N GLU A 218 -23.96 3.93 1.33
CA GLU A 218 -24.68 2.75 1.84
C GLU A 218 -24.22 2.37 3.27
N ASP A 219 -23.37 3.19 3.89
CA ASP A 219 -22.90 3.00 5.27
C ASP A 219 -24.06 3.25 6.26
N GLU A 220 -24.56 2.16 6.88
CA GLU A 220 -25.65 2.21 7.84
C GLU A 220 -25.20 2.57 9.26
N VAL A 221 -23.87 2.51 9.54
CA VAL A 221 -23.29 2.83 10.86
C VAL A 221 -22.94 4.32 10.95
N VAL A 222 -22.28 4.86 9.93
CA VAL A 222 -21.90 6.27 9.85
C VAL A 222 -22.38 6.87 8.54
N SER A 223 -23.52 7.56 8.57
CA SER A 223 -23.99 8.22 7.36
C SER A 223 -22.99 9.29 6.87
N GLU A 224 -22.87 9.45 5.56
CA GLU A 224 -22.03 10.51 4.98
C GLU A 224 -22.40 11.91 5.47
N GLN A 225 -23.67 12.15 5.85
CA GLN A 225 -24.12 13.43 6.42
C GLN A 225 -23.43 13.73 7.75
N ALA A 226 -23.22 12.69 8.56
CA ALA A 226 -22.62 12.83 9.88
C ALA A 226 -21.09 12.86 9.86
N GLY A 227 -20.47 12.25 8.86
CA GLY A 227 -19.01 12.10 8.84
C GLY A 227 -18.28 12.82 7.69
N THR A 228 -18.92 12.99 6.54
CA THR A 228 -18.22 13.34 5.30
C THR A 228 -18.71 14.62 4.63
N LEU A 229 -20.01 14.74 4.36
CA LEU A 229 -20.52 15.75 3.43
C LEU A 229 -20.26 17.18 3.89
N SER A 230 -20.41 17.47 5.17
CA SER A 230 -20.15 18.82 5.71
C SER A 230 -18.66 19.16 5.63
N PHE A 231 -17.76 18.20 5.94
CA PHE A 231 -16.32 18.39 5.79
C PHE A 231 -15.97 18.70 4.32
N MET A 232 -16.47 17.94 3.38
CA MET A 232 -16.25 18.14 1.94
C MET A 232 -16.82 19.46 1.43
N GLN A 233 -17.96 19.90 1.99
CA GLN A 233 -18.51 21.21 1.65
C GLN A 233 -17.62 22.37 2.14
N LYS A 234 -17.09 22.28 3.36
CA LYS A 234 -16.17 23.27 3.91
C LYS A 234 -14.82 23.26 3.21
N LEU A 235 -14.36 22.09 2.76
CA LEU A 235 -13.09 21.92 2.07
C LEU A 235 -13.01 22.74 0.76
N LYS A 236 -14.14 23.06 0.15
CA LYS A 236 -14.21 23.96 -1.04
C LYS A 236 -13.63 25.35 -0.78
N ASN A 237 -13.55 25.77 0.47
CA ASN A 237 -12.94 27.04 0.87
C ASN A 237 -11.40 27.00 0.92
N TYR A 238 -10.80 25.81 0.69
CA TYR A 238 -9.36 25.58 0.72
C TYR A 238 -8.86 25.17 -0.68
N PRO A 239 -8.75 26.11 -1.63
CA PRO A 239 -8.31 25.78 -3.00
C PRO A 239 -6.87 25.23 -2.96
N GLY A 240 -6.62 24.18 -3.73
CA GLY A 240 -5.32 23.50 -3.76
C GLY A 240 -5.11 22.47 -2.65
N HIS A 241 -6.17 22.11 -1.90
CA HIS A 241 -6.08 20.99 -0.95
C HIS A 241 -5.63 19.70 -1.63
N GLN A 242 -4.98 18.82 -0.84
CA GLN A 242 -4.43 17.56 -1.31
C GLN A 242 -5.30 16.35 -0.89
N ILE A 243 -6.58 16.58 -0.60
CA ILE A 243 -7.53 15.53 -0.19
C ILE A 243 -8.20 14.96 -1.43
N GLN A 244 -8.08 13.65 -1.62
CA GLN A 244 -8.76 12.86 -2.66
C GLN A 244 -9.97 12.18 -2.02
N TRP A 245 -11.19 12.46 -2.49
CA TRP A 245 -12.41 11.84 -1.98
C TRP A 245 -12.96 10.81 -2.95
N HIS A 246 -13.11 9.57 -2.47
CA HIS A 246 -13.70 8.46 -3.21
C HIS A 246 -14.97 7.96 -2.52
N ARG A 247 -16.07 7.96 -3.25
CA ARG A 247 -17.34 7.34 -2.83
C ARG A 247 -17.43 5.95 -3.44
N VAL A 248 -17.74 4.95 -2.62
CA VAL A 248 -17.85 3.55 -3.04
C VAL A 248 -19.14 2.95 -2.49
N ALA A 249 -19.77 2.04 -3.24
CA ALA A 249 -20.95 1.31 -2.78
C ALA A 249 -20.52 0.13 -1.92
N SER A 250 -20.66 0.24 -0.59
CA SER A 250 -20.25 -0.79 0.37
C SER A 250 -20.86 -0.54 1.75
N ASP A 251 -20.72 -1.52 2.63
CA ASP A 251 -21.00 -1.36 4.05
C ASP A 251 -19.91 -0.54 4.79
N HIS A 252 -20.11 -0.32 6.10
CA HIS A 252 -19.18 0.42 6.96
C HIS A 252 -17.75 -0.16 6.98
N TYR A 253 -17.60 -1.46 6.73
CA TYR A 253 -16.35 -2.21 6.78
C TYR A 253 -15.72 -2.43 5.41
N PHE A 254 -16.39 -2.00 4.34
CA PHE A 254 -15.99 -2.24 2.95
C PHE A 254 -15.86 -3.73 2.63
N SER A 255 -16.74 -4.56 3.18
CA SER A 255 -16.62 -6.03 3.19
C SER A 255 -16.59 -6.64 1.79
N ASN A 256 -17.34 -6.06 0.83
CA ASN A 256 -17.45 -6.55 -0.54
C ASN A 256 -16.33 -6.08 -1.49
N ILE A 257 -15.49 -5.10 -1.06
CA ILE A 257 -14.49 -4.45 -1.93
C ILE A 257 -13.11 -4.31 -1.26
N ARG A 258 -12.78 -5.16 -0.26
CA ARG A 258 -11.51 -5.09 0.52
C ARG A 258 -10.26 -5.03 -0.37
N MET A 259 -10.25 -5.80 -1.45
CA MET A 259 -9.14 -5.81 -2.38
C MET A 259 -9.03 -4.51 -3.18
N GLU A 260 -10.15 -3.98 -3.65
CA GLU A 260 -10.18 -2.71 -4.35
C GLU A 260 -9.71 -1.57 -3.44
N ILE A 261 -10.14 -1.58 -2.17
CA ILE A 261 -9.67 -0.63 -1.15
C ILE A 261 -8.16 -0.75 -0.94
N SER A 262 -7.63 -1.97 -0.79
CA SER A 262 -6.17 -2.19 -0.66
C SER A 262 -5.39 -1.57 -1.82
N MET A 263 -5.90 -1.72 -3.05
CA MET A 263 -5.27 -1.18 -4.24
C MET A 263 -5.35 0.35 -4.31
N LYS A 264 -6.51 0.93 -3.98
CA LYS A 264 -6.66 2.39 -3.92
C LYS A 264 -5.72 3.02 -2.90
N ILE A 265 -5.63 2.41 -1.72
CA ILE A 265 -4.70 2.85 -0.65
C ILE A 265 -3.26 2.75 -1.13
N ALA A 266 -2.86 1.62 -1.71
CA ALA A 266 -1.50 1.43 -2.19
C ALA A 266 -1.10 2.46 -3.25
N ASN A 267 -1.93 2.68 -4.25
CA ASN A 267 -1.65 3.68 -5.30
C ASN A 267 -1.51 5.08 -4.70
N PHE A 268 -2.44 5.47 -3.83
CA PHE A 268 -2.37 6.77 -3.14
C PHE A 268 -1.09 6.92 -2.32
N LEU A 269 -0.72 5.92 -1.54
CA LEU A 269 0.50 5.97 -0.73
C LEU A 269 1.74 6.07 -1.60
N LEU A 270 1.83 5.27 -2.67
CA LEU A 270 2.95 5.29 -3.60
C LEU A 270 3.13 6.64 -4.31
N GLU A 271 2.04 7.35 -4.61
CA GLU A 271 2.06 8.69 -5.18
C GLU A 271 2.53 9.77 -4.19
N ASN A 272 2.44 9.49 -2.89
CA ASN A 272 2.64 10.48 -1.84
C ASN A 272 3.82 10.21 -0.91
N ILE A 273 4.62 9.14 -1.10
CA ILE A 273 5.86 8.97 -0.35
C ILE A 273 6.89 10.04 -0.72
N GLU A 274 7.57 10.58 0.29
CA GLU A 274 8.74 11.42 0.06
C GLU A 274 9.95 10.54 -0.25
N HIS A 275 10.39 10.60 -1.47
CA HIS A 275 11.62 9.94 -1.85
C HIS A 275 12.81 10.78 -1.37
N SER A 276 13.65 10.22 -0.50
CA SER A 276 14.90 10.84 -0.09
C SER A 276 15.78 11.08 -1.32
N ARG A 277 15.65 12.24 -1.97
CA ARG A 277 16.40 12.68 -3.15
C ARG A 277 16.39 11.74 -4.36
N SER A 278 15.47 10.80 -4.46
CA SER A 278 15.40 9.96 -5.65
C SER A 278 14.59 10.65 -6.74
N ARG A 279 15.10 10.55 -7.96
CA ARG A 279 14.45 10.95 -9.21
C ARG A 279 13.22 10.10 -9.53
N PHE A 280 12.56 9.52 -8.50
CA PHE A 280 11.51 8.54 -8.71
C PHE A 280 10.20 9.25 -9.03
N ASN A 281 9.82 9.20 -10.30
CA ASN A 281 8.52 9.62 -10.78
C ASN A 281 7.78 8.40 -11.32
N TYR A 282 6.67 8.03 -10.70
CA TYR A 282 5.87 6.88 -11.15
C TYR A 282 5.37 7.03 -12.59
N ALA A 283 5.04 8.26 -13.00
CA ALA A 283 4.59 8.52 -14.36
C ALA A 283 5.69 8.28 -15.39
N THR A 284 6.96 8.46 -15.02
CA THR A 284 8.13 8.27 -15.90
C THR A 284 8.93 7.00 -15.58
N PHE A 285 8.57 6.27 -14.51
CA PHE A 285 9.35 5.12 -14.04
C PHE A 285 9.59 4.07 -15.12
N GLU A 286 8.55 3.66 -15.84
CA GLU A 286 8.68 2.63 -16.89
C GLU A 286 9.62 3.12 -18.01
N GLU A 287 9.51 4.37 -18.40
CA GLU A 287 10.37 4.96 -19.42
C GLU A 287 11.82 5.06 -18.93
N GLU A 288 12.03 5.57 -17.70
CA GLU A 288 13.37 5.70 -17.11
C GLU A 288 14.01 4.33 -16.87
N LEU A 289 13.25 3.34 -16.41
CA LEU A 289 13.68 1.94 -16.25
C LEU A 289 14.10 1.34 -17.59
N ASN A 290 13.29 1.46 -18.61
CA ASN A 290 13.59 0.97 -19.94
C ASN A 290 14.86 1.62 -20.50
N ASN A 291 15.02 2.94 -20.31
CA ASN A 291 16.21 3.68 -20.72
C ASN A 291 17.45 3.24 -19.94
N LEU A 292 17.34 3.02 -18.62
CA LEU A 292 18.44 2.51 -17.78
C LEU A 292 18.89 1.11 -18.24
N ILE A 293 17.95 0.21 -18.48
CA ILE A 293 18.25 -1.14 -18.98
C ILE A 293 18.89 -1.08 -20.36
N ARG A 294 18.38 -0.27 -21.30
CA ARG A 294 18.92 -0.12 -22.66
C ARG A 294 20.36 0.43 -22.69
N ARG A 295 20.73 1.29 -21.72
CA ARG A 295 22.10 1.81 -21.60
C ARG A 295 23.13 0.76 -21.19
N ASN A 296 22.73 -0.32 -20.55
CA ASN A 296 23.62 -1.38 -20.10
C ASN A 296 22.97 -2.78 -20.22
N LEU A 297 22.55 -3.15 -21.42
CA LEU A 297 21.89 -4.44 -21.68
C LEU A 297 22.71 -5.65 -21.24
N ALA A 298 24.05 -5.56 -21.28
CA ALA A 298 24.93 -6.68 -20.94
C ALA A 298 25.06 -6.90 -19.42
N GLY A 299 25.11 -5.83 -18.65
CA GLY A 299 25.51 -5.88 -17.22
C GLY A 299 24.48 -5.35 -16.23
N VAL A 300 23.28 -4.98 -16.68
CA VAL A 300 22.25 -4.47 -15.78
C VAL A 300 21.76 -5.54 -14.81
N THR A 301 21.75 -5.19 -13.53
CA THR A 301 21.22 -6.04 -12.46
C THR A 301 20.09 -5.32 -11.74
N LEU A 302 19.26 -6.09 -11.06
CA LEU A 302 18.21 -5.51 -10.22
C LEU A 302 18.77 -4.61 -9.10
N GLY A 303 19.99 -4.94 -8.61
CA GLY A 303 20.72 -4.11 -7.67
C GLY A 303 21.08 -2.73 -8.24
N HIS A 304 21.60 -2.67 -9.47
CA HIS A 304 21.86 -1.39 -10.16
C HIS A 304 20.60 -0.55 -10.38
N VAL A 305 19.46 -1.20 -10.66
CA VAL A 305 18.17 -0.52 -10.78
C VAL A 305 17.72 0.05 -9.43
N ALA A 306 17.84 -0.75 -8.37
CA ALA A 306 17.51 -0.32 -7.00
C ALA A 306 18.37 0.87 -6.56
N GLU A 307 19.66 0.83 -6.84
CA GLU A 307 20.61 1.91 -6.55
C GLU A 307 20.27 3.18 -7.35
N TYR A 308 20.01 3.06 -8.65
CA TYR A 308 19.64 4.19 -9.51
C TYR A 308 18.40 4.91 -9.02
N PHE A 309 17.36 4.16 -8.66
CA PHE A 309 16.12 4.72 -8.12
C PHE A 309 16.18 4.97 -6.62
N GLN A 310 17.28 4.65 -5.94
CA GLN A 310 17.49 4.78 -4.50
C GLN A 310 16.40 4.10 -3.65
N VAL A 311 16.02 2.92 -4.06
CA VAL A 311 15.01 2.07 -3.40
C VAL A 311 15.60 0.71 -3.08
N SER A 312 14.92 -0.08 -2.23
CA SER A 312 15.37 -1.44 -1.94
C SER A 312 15.16 -2.38 -3.14
N VAL A 313 16.03 -3.41 -3.26
CA VAL A 313 15.92 -4.43 -4.32
C VAL A 313 14.56 -5.13 -4.33
N PRO A 314 14.00 -5.56 -3.18
CA PRO A 314 12.67 -6.14 -3.14
C PRO A 314 11.59 -5.18 -3.64
N TYR A 315 11.65 -3.92 -3.23
CA TYR A 315 10.70 -2.89 -3.62
C TYR A 315 10.72 -2.64 -5.13
N VAL A 316 11.88 -2.40 -5.72
CA VAL A 316 11.99 -2.15 -7.17
C VAL A 316 11.58 -3.39 -7.98
N SER A 317 11.85 -4.59 -7.49
CA SER A 317 11.43 -5.85 -8.15
C SER A 317 9.90 -5.94 -8.24
N GLU A 318 9.23 -5.64 -7.16
CA GLU A 318 7.76 -5.66 -7.11
C GLU A 318 7.17 -4.52 -7.94
N LEU A 319 7.74 -3.33 -7.85
CA LEU A 319 7.32 -2.17 -8.63
C LEU A 319 7.44 -2.41 -10.14
N ILE A 320 8.55 -3.00 -10.61
CA ILE A 320 8.72 -3.39 -12.01
C ILE A 320 7.57 -4.31 -12.44
N ARG A 321 7.25 -5.30 -11.60
CA ARG A 321 6.16 -6.24 -11.91
C ARG A 321 4.80 -5.54 -11.94
N GLN A 322 4.53 -4.65 -11.01
CA GLN A 322 3.27 -3.91 -10.93
C GLN A 322 3.07 -3.00 -12.15
N ILE A 323 4.10 -2.25 -12.52
CA ILE A 323 3.99 -1.27 -13.61
C ILE A 323 4.06 -1.92 -14.98
N THR A 324 5.00 -2.87 -15.17
CA THR A 324 5.25 -3.46 -16.50
C THR A 324 4.50 -4.77 -16.75
N GLY A 325 3.90 -5.38 -15.70
CA GLY A 325 3.31 -6.72 -15.74
C GLY A 325 4.34 -7.85 -15.93
N ARG A 326 5.65 -7.58 -15.80
CA ARG A 326 6.74 -8.51 -16.08
C ARG A 326 7.73 -8.59 -14.93
N SER A 327 8.42 -9.71 -14.79
CA SER A 327 9.61 -9.75 -13.93
C SER A 327 10.74 -8.91 -14.54
N PHE A 328 11.69 -8.47 -13.72
CA PHE A 328 12.89 -7.77 -14.20
C PHE A 328 13.63 -8.59 -15.26
N THR A 329 13.78 -9.89 -15.02
CA THR A 329 14.45 -10.80 -15.98
C THR A 329 13.73 -10.87 -17.33
N ASP A 330 12.38 -10.94 -17.30
CA ASP A 330 11.57 -10.96 -18.52
C ASP A 330 11.60 -9.62 -19.25
N LEU A 331 11.64 -8.52 -18.50
CA LEU A 331 11.77 -7.18 -19.06
C LEU A 331 13.14 -6.99 -19.75
N VAL A 332 14.23 -7.38 -19.10
CA VAL A 332 15.59 -7.35 -19.70
C VAL A 332 15.64 -8.23 -20.94
N LEU A 333 15.07 -9.44 -20.90
CA LEU A 333 14.99 -10.32 -22.04
C LEU A 333 14.24 -9.65 -23.22
N LYS A 334 13.08 -9.07 -22.95
CA LYS A 334 12.29 -8.34 -23.96
C LYS A 334 13.13 -7.23 -24.61
N LEU A 335 13.76 -6.38 -23.81
CA LEU A 335 14.53 -5.24 -24.30
C LEU A 335 15.77 -5.67 -25.08
N ARG A 336 16.45 -6.77 -24.69
CA ARG A 336 17.55 -7.39 -25.45
C ARG A 336 17.08 -7.88 -26.81
N MET A 337 15.92 -8.53 -26.88
CA MET A 337 15.37 -9.04 -28.13
C MET A 337 14.88 -7.92 -29.04
N GLU A 338 14.26 -6.88 -28.51
CA GLU A 338 13.87 -5.69 -29.27
C GLU A 338 15.09 -4.99 -29.88
N GLU A 339 16.18 -4.83 -29.13
CA GLU A 339 17.41 -4.24 -29.63
C GLU A 339 18.05 -5.11 -30.71
N ALA A 340 18.10 -6.44 -30.51
CA ALA A 340 18.56 -7.36 -31.54
C ALA A 340 17.74 -7.23 -32.83
N GLY A 341 16.42 -7.21 -32.72
CA GLY A 341 15.51 -7.02 -33.87
C GLY A 341 15.72 -5.69 -34.56
N ARG A 342 15.94 -4.60 -33.81
CA ARG A 342 16.23 -3.28 -34.35
C ARG A 342 17.55 -3.27 -35.15
N LEU A 343 18.61 -3.87 -34.60
CA LEU A 343 19.92 -3.97 -35.24
C LEU A 343 19.88 -4.86 -36.51
N LEU A 344 19.17 -5.98 -36.45
CA LEU A 344 18.99 -6.88 -37.61
C LEU A 344 18.23 -6.20 -38.75
N ALA A 345 17.24 -5.37 -38.45
CA ALA A 345 16.45 -4.67 -39.46
C ALA A 345 17.15 -3.42 -40.02
N GLY A 346 17.95 -2.72 -39.18
CA GLY A 346 18.51 -1.42 -39.52
C GLY A 346 20.01 -1.38 -39.80
N SER A 347 20.71 -2.54 -39.81
CA SER A 347 22.15 -2.60 -40.05
C SER A 347 22.60 -3.84 -40.80
N VAL A 348 23.80 -3.75 -41.37
CA VAL A 348 24.51 -4.88 -42.02
C VAL A 348 25.50 -5.56 -41.07
N LEU A 349 25.47 -5.27 -39.78
CA LEU A 349 26.39 -5.84 -38.81
C LEU A 349 26.37 -7.36 -38.79
N PRO A 350 27.51 -8.01 -38.58
CA PRO A 350 27.57 -9.46 -38.36
C PRO A 350 26.70 -9.91 -37.18
N ILE A 351 26.17 -11.11 -37.22
CA ILE A 351 25.33 -11.66 -36.12
C ILE A 351 26.11 -11.71 -34.81
N SER A 352 27.42 -11.96 -34.84
CA SER A 352 28.31 -11.93 -33.69
C SER A 352 28.33 -10.56 -32.98
N ASP A 353 28.37 -9.48 -33.76
CA ASP A 353 28.36 -8.09 -33.20
C ASP A 353 26.98 -7.74 -32.65
N ILE A 354 25.92 -8.14 -33.34
CA ILE A 354 24.54 -7.95 -32.85
C ILE A 354 24.32 -8.72 -31.55
N THR A 355 24.85 -9.96 -31.45
CA THR A 355 24.83 -10.75 -30.20
C THR A 355 25.41 -9.92 -29.04
N ARG A 356 26.60 -9.38 -29.20
CA ARG A 356 27.31 -8.60 -28.18
C ARG A 356 26.57 -7.30 -27.83
N LEU A 357 26.14 -6.56 -28.85
CA LEU A 357 25.40 -5.30 -28.67
C LEU A 357 24.05 -5.50 -28.01
N SER A 358 23.43 -6.66 -28.18
CA SER A 358 22.19 -7.04 -27.50
C SER A 358 22.39 -7.60 -26.10
N GLY A 359 23.61 -7.56 -25.55
CA GLY A 359 23.94 -7.96 -24.20
C GLY A 359 24.18 -9.44 -23.98
N TYR A 360 24.50 -10.20 -25.01
CA TYR A 360 24.85 -11.63 -24.90
C TYR A 360 26.34 -11.84 -25.17
N GLN A 361 26.95 -12.75 -24.40
CA GLN A 361 28.35 -13.12 -24.58
C GLN A 361 28.54 -14.27 -25.61
N GLU A 362 27.56 -15.22 -25.63
CA GLU A 362 27.63 -16.41 -26.48
C GLU A 362 26.59 -16.37 -27.59
N ALA A 363 27.04 -16.48 -28.83
CA ALA A 363 26.19 -16.50 -30.02
C ALA A 363 25.24 -17.70 -30.07
N SER A 364 25.68 -18.86 -29.58
CA SER A 364 24.87 -20.08 -29.53
C SER A 364 23.66 -19.94 -28.64
N TYR A 365 23.83 -19.33 -27.49
CA TYR A 365 22.74 -19.04 -26.54
C TYR A 365 21.81 -17.95 -27.08
N PHE A 366 22.38 -16.87 -27.62
CA PHE A 366 21.60 -15.80 -28.26
C PHE A 366 20.69 -16.35 -29.38
N MET A 367 21.21 -17.17 -30.29
CA MET A 367 20.43 -17.75 -31.39
C MET A 367 19.24 -18.58 -30.89
N LYS A 368 19.43 -19.38 -29.80
CA LYS A 368 18.35 -20.16 -29.19
C LYS A 368 17.26 -19.25 -28.59
N VAL A 369 17.66 -18.23 -27.84
CA VAL A 369 16.74 -17.30 -27.22
C VAL A 369 16.00 -16.48 -28.27
N PHE A 370 16.68 -15.97 -29.28
CA PHE A 370 16.11 -15.18 -30.37
C PHE A 370 15.08 -16.01 -31.18
N LYS A 371 15.42 -17.26 -31.53
CA LYS A 371 14.49 -18.17 -32.21
C LYS A 371 13.27 -18.48 -31.38
N LYS A 372 13.44 -18.64 -30.04
CA LYS A 372 12.31 -18.83 -29.12
C LYS A 372 11.41 -17.62 -29.05
N TYR A 373 11.99 -16.40 -29.10
CA TYR A 373 11.25 -15.14 -28.95
C TYR A 373 10.52 -14.73 -30.23
N TYR A 374 11.16 -14.86 -31.41
CA TYR A 374 10.60 -14.41 -32.68
C TYR A 374 10.12 -15.57 -33.60
N GLY A 375 10.30 -16.83 -33.21
CA GLY A 375 9.92 -18.00 -34.00
C GLY A 375 10.84 -18.29 -35.18
N CYS A 376 11.87 -17.47 -35.41
CA CYS A 376 12.82 -17.64 -36.53
C CYS A 376 14.24 -17.28 -36.08
N THR A 377 15.24 -17.73 -36.85
CA THR A 377 16.66 -17.41 -36.57
C THR A 377 16.95 -15.94 -36.90
N PRO A 378 18.01 -15.34 -36.29
CA PRO A 378 18.42 -13.96 -36.62
C PRO A 378 18.64 -13.70 -38.11
N THR A 379 19.22 -14.65 -38.82
CA THR A 379 19.44 -14.56 -40.29
C THR A 379 18.11 -14.58 -41.04
N GLN A 380 17.20 -15.47 -40.68
CA GLN A 380 15.86 -15.51 -41.29
C GLN A 380 15.06 -14.22 -40.99
N TYR A 381 15.20 -13.68 -39.79
CA TYR A 381 14.58 -12.41 -39.41
C TYR A 381 15.08 -11.27 -40.31
N ARG A 382 16.40 -11.15 -40.49
CA ARG A 382 17.02 -10.11 -41.34
C ARG A 382 16.54 -10.25 -42.80
N ASN A 383 16.62 -11.43 -43.39
CA ASN A 383 16.18 -11.67 -44.77
C ASN A 383 14.71 -11.28 -44.94
N ARG A 384 13.85 -11.71 -44.04
CA ARG A 384 12.42 -11.38 -44.10
C ARG A 384 12.16 -9.88 -44.05
N VAL A 385 12.86 -9.14 -43.19
CA VAL A 385 12.71 -7.68 -43.11
C VAL A 385 13.18 -7.01 -44.40
N GLN A 386 14.28 -7.51 -45.01
CA GLN A 386 14.81 -6.98 -46.29
C GLN A 386 13.89 -7.27 -47.47
N GLU A 387 13.28 -8.45 -47.50
CA GLU A 387 12.41 -8.89 -48.62
C GLU A 387 11.00 -8.26 -48.52
N THR A 388 10.42 -8.18 -47.34
CA THR A 388 9.00 -7.84 -47.16
C THR A 388 8.77 -6.46 -46.48
N GLY A 389 9.80 -5.84 -45.96
CA GLY A 389 9.69 -4.64 -45.09
C GLY A 389 9.00 -4.89 -43.75
N SER A 390 8.55 -6.12 -43.49
CA SER A 390 7.77 -6.48 -42.30
C SER A 390 8.62 -7.14 -41.23
N ARG A 391 8.56 -6.62 -40.01
CA ARG A 391 9.25 -7.21 -38.84
C ARG A 391 8.43 -8.38 -38.29
N PRO A 392 9.02 -9.57 -38.07
CA PRO A 392 8.36 -10.65 -37.36
C PRO A 392 7.90 -10.19 -35.96
N VAL A 393 6.66 -10.53 -35.61
CA VAL A 393 6.09 -10.20 -34.31
C VAL A 393 6.60 -11.20 -33.27
N PRO A 394 6.94 -10.75 -32.04
CA PRO A 394 7.29 -11.65 -30.95
C PRO A 394 6.20 -12.71 -30.72
N GLN A 395 6.59 -13.96 -30.55
CA GLN A 395 5.67 -14.97 -30.03
C GLN A 395 5.45 -14.64 -28.56
N GLU A 396 4.22 -14.36 -28.14
CA GLU A 396 3.89 -14.13 -26.74
C GLU A 396 4.45 -15.30 -25.91
N THR A 397 5.37 -15.00 -25.02
CA THR A 397 5.99 -15.99 -24.16
C THR A 397 4.92 -16.56 -23.26
N LEU A 398 4.53 -17.79 -23.51
CA LEU A 398 3.76 -18.63 -22.61
C LEU A 398 4.43 -18.56 -21.22
N SER A 399 3.73 -17.94 -20.26
CA SER A 399 4.06 -18.04 -18.86
C SER A 399 4.29 -19.50 -18.51
N ARG A 400 5.44 -19.82 -17.94
CA ARG A 400 5.72 -21.15 -17.38
C ARG A 400 4.71 -21.43 -16.27
N THR A 401 3.62 -22.09 -16.59
CA THR A 401 2.90 -22.95 -15.67
C THR A 401 3.77 -24.17 -15.44
N PRO A 402 4.18 -24.54 -14.23
CA PRO A 402 4.74 -25.85 -13.97
C PRO A 402 3.65 -26.87 -14.26
N GLN A 403 3.85 -27.76 -15.23
CA GLN A 403 3.04 -28.97 -15.32
C GLN A 403 3.26 -29.78 -14.04
N PRO A 404 2.20 -30.35 -13.45
CA PRO A 404 2.37 -31.33 -12.38
C PRO A 404 3.13 -32.52 -12.94
N SER A 405 4.24 -32.90 -12.31
CA SER A 405 4.96 -34.12 -12.58
C SER A 405 4.02 -35.29 -12.36
N ASP A 406 3.73 -36.07 -13.39
CA ASP A 406 3.07 -37.37 -13.29
C ASP A 406 3.89 -38.26 -12.35
N GLY A 407 3.43 -38.34 -11.13
CA GLY A 407 3.94 -39.26 -10.12
C GLY A 407 3.48 -40.68 -10.45
N ASN A 408 4.37 -41.44 -11.05
CA ASN A 408 4.20 -42.87 -11.22
C ASN A 408 4.14 -43.55 -9.84
N PRO A 409 3.05 -44.26 -9.46
CA PRO A 409 2.98 -44.95 -8.19
C PRO A 409 3.87 -46.18 -8.22
N LYS A 410 4.97 -46.15 -7.44
CA LYS A 410 5.72 -47.37 -7.17
C LYS A 410 4.82 -48.35 -6.39
N LYS A 411 4.54 -49.48 -7.02
CA LYS A 411 4.01 -50.66 -6.35
C LYS A 411 4.94 -51.11 -5.24
N SER A 412 4.39 -51.24 -4.06
CA SER A 412 4.97 -51.98 -2.95
C SER A 412 4.14 -53.25 -2.77
N ASP A 413 4.74 -54.40 -3.07
CA ASP A 413 4.39 -55.74 -2.61
C ASP A 413 5.55 -56.27 -1.74
N PRO A 414 5.32 -57.27 -0.87
CA PRO A 414 4.13 -57.57 -0.04
C PRO A 414 4.35 -57.19 1.42
#